data_80665b74afd529608d153e59c897b044
#
_entry.id   80665b74afd529608d153e59c897b044
#
_cell.length_a   1.000
_cell.length_b   1.000
_cell.length_c   1.000
_cell.angle_alpha   90.00
_cell.angle_beta   90.00
_cell.angle_gamma   90.00
#
_symmetry.space_group_name_H-M   'P 1'
#
loop_
_entity.id
_entity.type
_entity.pdbx_description
1 polymer ?
#
loop_
_entity_poly.entity_id
_entity_poly.type
_entity_poly.pdbx_seq_one_letter_code
_entity_poly.pdbx_strand_id
1 'polypeptide(L)'
;MLTTCPECELQISSKALVCPHCGFPLKKDARVYPRKANKRRRLPNGFGQISEIKGRNLRKPFRVLVTVDKTSEGRPICKPLQPQSYFETYNEAYLALVEYNKNPYSLDSDITMDKLYQMWLADYKTHVGDKMVEKTECCWRYLRKIHNLKLQQMRVPQLKLAIDEATTYKCGDEIELPRSAKGRIKSLLNLMYDYAVQNELVNQNYARAFSLSRIDQEETSRVDKSHIPYTDTEVDLIWKSLEKYPYLDITLIQFYSGWRPNELLSMRVTDIDLNNKTFHGGSKTISGKNRVVPIHSKIFHFVERYYNEAVSSGCKYMFPSDTQPGKPYTYDRYYVRFNEARDALGLNKNHRLHDGRVQFATMAKKSEVDQYALKKILGHYIDDITEKYYIKPDMDWLRTEIEKIK
;
A
#
# COMPACT_ATOMS: atom_id res chain seq x y z
N MET A 1 -32.87 49.46 -47.69
CA MET A 1 -32.63 48.42 -48.69
C MET A 1 -31.48 47.57 -48.30
N LEU A 2 -31.56 46.26 -48.54
CA LEU A 2 -30.44 45.32 -48.32
C LEU A 2 -29.72 45.11 -49.62
N THR A 3 -28.41 44.88 -49.63
CA THR A 3 -27.56 44.53 -50.73
C THR A 3 -26.64 43.39 -50.34
N THR A 4 -26.02 42.72 -51.31
CA THR A 4 -25.12 41.60 -51.05
C THR A 4 -23.69 42.10 -50.97
N CYS A 5 -22.93 41.61 -49.97
CA CYS A 5 -21.49 41.89 -49.86
C CYS A 5 -20.74 41.22 -51.02
N PRO A 6 -19.88 41.92 -51.76
CA PRO A 6 -19.15 41.35 -52.90
C PRO A 6 -18.07 40.35 -52.51
N GLU A 7 -17.70 40.28 -51.20
CA GLU A 7 -16.65 39.39 -50.71
C GLU A 7 -17.18 38.13 -50.04
N CYS A 8 -18.23 38.24 -49.19
CA CYS A 8 -18.76 37.12 -48.44
C CYS A 8 -20.21 36.73 -48.79
N GLU A 9 -20.78 37.40 -49.81
CA GLU A 9 -22.13 37.15 -50.36
C GLU A 9 -23.29 37.22 -49.36
N LEU A 10 -23.04 37.69 -48.16
CA LEU A 10 -24.09 37.83 -47.12
C LEU A 10 -24.84 39.15 -47.31
N GLN A 11 -26.13 39.16 -46.94
CA GLN A 11 -26.97 40.35 -46.99
C GLN A 11 -26.54 41.39 -45.95
N ILE A 12 -26.39 42.63 -46.42
CA ILE A 12 -25.95 43.78 -45.66
C ILE A 12 -26.78 45.01 -45.97
N SER A 13 -26.76 46.00 -45.06
CA SER A 13 -27.37 47.29 -45.35
C SER A 13 -26.69 48.00 -46.50
N SER A 14 -27.45 48.52 -47.49
CA SER A 14 -26.93 49.35 -48.55
C SER A 14 -26.23 50.62 -48.06
N LYS A 15 -26.44 51.03 -46.82
CA LYS A 15 -25.78 52.18 -46.18
C LYS A 15 -24.53 51.80 -45.42
N ALA A 16 -24.19 50.51 -45.33
CA ALA A 16 -22.99 50.07 -44.61
C ALA A 16 -21.72 50.55 -45.29
N LEU A 17 -20.79 51.10 -44.52
CA LEU A 17 -19.48 51.54 -44.99
C LEU A 17 -18.50 50.37 -45.10
N VAL A 18 -18.68 49.40 -44.25
CA VAL A 18 -17.87 48.17 -44.15
C VAL A 18 -18.81 46.99 -43.92
N CYS A 19 -18.56 45.84 -44.50
CA CYS A 19 -19.34 44.63 -44.28
C CYS A 19 -19.26 44.19 -42.79
N PRO A 20 -20.38 44.03 -42.08
CA PRO A 20 -20.35 43.64 -40.66
C PRO A 20 -19.94 42.18 -40.49
N HIS A 21 -19.97 41.34 -41.54
CA HIS A 21 -19.66 39.92 -41.48
C HIS A 21 -18.17 39.63 -41.77
N CYS A 22 -17.59 40.18 -42.86
CA CYS A 22 -16.22 39.90 -43.28
C CYS A 22 -15.27 41.09 -43.15
N GLY A 23 -15.78 42.30 -42.88
CA GLY A 23 -14.96 43.52 -42.75
C GLY A 23 -14.56 44.14 -44.09
N PHE A 24 -15.11 43.68 -45.25
CA PHE A 24 -14.80 44.22 -46.56
C PHE A 24 -15.28 45.67 -46.67
N PRO A 25 -14.42 46.62 -47.11
CA PRO A 25 -14.80 48.02 -47.28
C PRO A 25 -15.72 48.19 -48.51
N LEU A 26 -16.94 48.68 -48.31
CA LEU A 26 -17.98 48.79 -49.28
C LEU A 26 -17.95 50.16 -50.00
N LYS A 27 -17.24 51.17 -49.44
CA LYS A 27 -17.01 52.49 -50.04
C LYS A 27 -15.53 52.84 -50.04
N LYS A 28 -15.03 53.52 -51.11
CA LYS A 28 -13.62 53.83 -51.26
C LYS A 28 -12.99 54.67 -50.15
N ASP A 29 -13.83 55.38 -49.37
CA ASP A 29 -13.37 56.23 -48.25
C ASP A 29 -13.56 55.59 -46.89
N ALA A 30 -13.93 54.31 -46.82
CA ALA A 30 -14.07 53.59 -45.57
C ALA A 30 -12.68 53.36 -44.95
N ARG A 31 -12.36 54.03 -43.84
CA ARG A 31 -11.15 53.76 -43.06
C ARG A 31 -11.26 52.38 -42.45
N VAL A 32 -10.50 51.44 -42.98
CA VAL A 32 -10.36 50.10 -42.39
C VAL A 32 -9.56 50.27 -41.10
N TYR A 33 -10.25 50.29 -39.96
CA TYR A 33 -9.59 50.17 -38.67
C TYR A 33 -9.05 48.74 -38.56
N PRO A 34 -7.73 48.54 -38.37
CA PRO A 34 -7.20 47.21 -38.14
C PRO A 34 -7.98 46.58 -36.96
N ARG A 35 -8.47 45.34 -37.16
CA ARG A 35 -9.12 44.59 -36.09
C ARG A 35 -8.18 44.65 -34.88
N LYS A 36 -8.60 45.29 -33.75
CA LYS A 36 -7.87 45.22 -32.51
C LYS A 36 -7.66 43.75 -32.23
N ALA A 37 -6.37 43.32 -32.16
CA ALA A 37 -6.02 41.95 -31.80
C ALA A 37 -6.88 41.52 -30.63
N ASN A 38 -7.49 40.34 -30.73
CA ASN A 38 -8.43 39.82 -29.74
C ASN A 38 -7.84 40.05 -28.35
N LYS A 39 -8.39 40.99 -27.59
CA LYS A 39 -7.99 41.19 -26.20
C LYS A 39 -8.30 39.91 -25.47
N ARG A 40 -7.28 39.27 -24.90
CA ARG A 40 -7.45 38.10 -24.06
C ARG A 40 -8.56 38.38 -23.06
N ARG A 41 -9.47 37.40 -22.82
CA ARG A 41 -10.57 37.54 -21.86
C ARG A 41 -10.00 37.87 -20.49
N ARG A 42 -10.60 38.83 -19.79
CA ARG A 42 -10.26 39.11 -18.40
C ARG A 42 -10.55 37.86 -17.54
N LEU A 43 -9.60 37.51 -16.70
CA LEU A 43 -9.81 36.47 -15.69
C LEU A 43 -10.81 36.95 -14.64
N PRO A 44 -11.60 36.05 -14.01
CA PRO A 44 -12.48 36.42 -12.90
C PRO A 44 -11.73 37.07 -11.76
N ASN A 45 -12.42 37.91 -10.98
CA ASN A 45 -11.84 38.52 -9.79
C ASN A 45 -11.41 37.44 -8.78
N GLY A 46 -10.18 37.56 -8.28
CA GLY A 46 -9.63 36.57 -7.33
C GLY A 46 -9.01 35.33 -7.97
N PHE A 47 -9.18 35.15 -9.30
CA PHE A 47 -8.65 33.97 -9.99
C PHE A 47 -7.11 33.95 -10.08
N GLY A 48 -6.47 35.12 -9.98
CA GLY A 48 -5.03 35.34 -10.18
C GLY A 48 -4.74 36.12 -11.46
N GLN A 49 -3.47 36.21 -11.82
CA GLN A 49 -3.08 36.96 -13.03
C GLN A 49 -1.97 36.24 -13.79
N ILE A 50 -2.02 36.35 -15.11
CA ILE A 50 -0.98 35.91 -16.03
C ILE A 50 -0.37 37.15 -16.70
N SER A 51 0.93 37.36 -16.54
CA SER A 51 1.67 38.47 -17.13
C SER A 51 2.78 37.97 -18.03
N GLU A 52 2.94 38.62 -19.18
CA GLU A 52 4.01 38.36 -20.13
C GLU A 52 5.18 39.31 -19.86
N ILE A 53 6.37 38.76 -19.62
CA ILE A 53 7.59 39.54 -19.44
C ILE A 53 8.13 39.96 -20.82
N LYS A 54 8.01 41.23 -21.12
CA LYS A 54 8.49 41.83 -22.36
C LYS A 54 9.93 42.36 -22.24
N GLY A 55 10.62 42.54 -23.35
CA GLY A 55 11.93 43.15 -23.42
C GLY A 55 13.13 42.21 -23.15
N ARG A 56 12.87 40.92 -22.98
CA ARG A 56 13.91 39.88 -22.88
C ARG A 56 13.48 38.65 -23.70
N ASN A 57 14.42 38.01 -24.38
CA ASN A 57 14.14 36.75 -25.08
C ASN A 57 14.18 35.60 -24.08
N LEU A 58 13.07 35.40 -23.39
CA LEU A 58 12.92 34.37 -22.33
C LEU A 58 12.25 33.11 -22.90
N ARG A 59 12.79 31.94 -22.63
CA ARG A 59 12.19 30.65 -22.98
C ARG A 59 10.79 30.50 -22.37
N LYS A 60 10.58 31.05 -21.15
CA LYS A 60 9.30 30.97 -20.40
C LYS A 60 8.84 32.39 -20.02
N PRO A 61 8.22 33.14 -20.97
CA PRO A 61 7.89 34.55 -20.75
C PRO A 61 6.61 34.78 -19.91
N PHE A 62 5.75 33.78 -19.73
CA PHE A 62 4.47 33.94 -19.04
C PHE A 62 4.59 33.62 -17.56
N ARG A 63 4.45 34.65 -16.72
CA ARG A 63 4.46 34.53 -15.26
C ARG A 63 3.03 34.44 -14.72
N VAL A 64 2.80 33.48 -13.83
CA VAL A 64 1.53 33.27 -13.11
C VAL A 64 1.65 33.72 -11.67
N LEU A 65 0.71 34.56 -11.24
CA LEU A 65 0.51 34.95 -9.85
C LEU A 65 -0.90 34.52 -9.43
N VAL A 66 -1.03 33.96 -8.24
CA VAL A 66 -2.31 33.60 -7.62
C VAL A 66 -2.63 34.51 -6.45
N THR A 67 -3.91 34.78 -6.28
CA THR A 67 -4.39 35.58 -5.13
C THR A 67 -4.50 34.66 -3.91
N VAL A 68 -3.75 34.97 -2.87
CA VAL A 68 -3.72 34.16 -1.63
C VAL A 68 -4.54 34.79 -0.51
N ASP A 69 -4.69 36.11 -0.52
CA ASP A 69 -5.42 36.86 0.50
C ASP A 69 -5.81 38.25 -0.04
N LYS A 70 -6.45 39.06 0.80
CA LYS A 70 -6.75 40.48 0.55
C LYS A 70 -6.27 41.33 1.71
N THR A 71 -5.79 42.53 1.41
CA THR A 71 -5.47 43.51 2.42
C THR A 71 -6.75 44.02 3.12
N SER A 72 -6.62 44.68 4.26
CA SER A 72 -7.74 45.36 4.96
C SER A 72 -8.50 46.34 4.04
N GLU A 73 -7.86 46.86 3.00
CA GLU A 73 -8.46 47.73 1.99
C GLU A 73 -9.11 46.95 0.81
N GLY A 74 -9.13 45.63 0.86
CA GLY A 74 -9.70 44.77 -0.19
C GLY A 74 -8.82 44.52 -1.41
N ARG A 75 -7.55 44.96 -1.39
CA ARG A 75 -6.57 44.73 -2.49
C ARG A 75 -6.05 43.30 -2.42
N PRO A 76 -5.97 42.60 -3.59
CA PRO A 76 -5.49 41.22 -3.61
C PRO A 76 -4.00 41.12 -3.29
N ILE A 77 -3.64 40.21 -2.38
CA ILE A 77 -2.26 39.82 -2.10
C ILE A 77 -1.96 38.64 -3.03
N CYS A 78 -1.01 38.83 -3.95
CA CYS A 78 -0.66 37.84 -4.95
C CYS A 78 0.73 37.26 -4.71
N LYS A 79 0.85 35.91 -4.86
CA LYS A 79 2.13 35.20 -4.80
C LYS A 79 2.37 34.41 -6.09
N PRO A 80 3.65 34.19 -6.49
CA PRO A 80 3.98 33.35 -7.62
C PRO A 80 3.44 31.94 -7.45
N LEU A 81 2.84 31.37 -8.50
CA LEU A 81 2.39 30.01 -8.50
C LEU A 81 3.57 29.05 -8.30
N GLN A 82 3.43 28.06 -7.43
CA GLN A 82 4.39 26.98 -7.20
C GLN A 82 3.80 25.65 -7.67
N PRO A 83 4.59 24.66 -8.08
CA PRO A 83 6.06 24.62 -8.14
C PRO A 83 6.66 25.42 -9.33
N GLN A 84 5.85 25.76 -10.33
CA GLN A 84 6.28 26.46 -11.54
C GLN A 84 5.52 27.79 -11.69
N SER A 85 6.26 28.90 -11.71
CA SER A 85 5.70 30.26 -11.86
C SER A 85 5.76 30.78 -13.28
N TYR A 86 6.63 30.21 -14.14
CA TYR A 86 6.91 30.68 -15.47
C TYR A 86 6.64 29.59 -16.53
N PHE A 87 6.00 29.95 -17.62
CA PHE A 87 5.53 29.04 -18.68
C PHE A 87 5.96 29.53 -20.05
N GLU A 88 6.07 28.61 -21.01
CA GLU A 88 6.44 28.91 -22.41
C GLU A 88 5.27 29.56 -23.15
N THR A 89 4.05 29.10 -22.90
CA THR A 89 2.84 29.62 -23.55
C THR A 89 1.82 30.18 -22.56
N TYR A 90 0.98 31.08 -23.03
CA TYR A 90 -0.16 31.58 -22.24
C TYR A 90 -1.14 30.46 -21.84
N ASN A 91 -1.36 29.51 -22.76
CA ASN A 91 -2.29 28.40 -22.49
C ASN A 91 -1.80 27.49 -21.36
N GLU A 92 -0.51 27.16 -21.33
CA GLU A 92 0.08 26.42 -20.21
C GLU A 92 -0.07 27.17 -18.88
N ALA A 93 0.24 28.47 -18.89
CA ALA A 93 0.07 29.34 -17.74
C ALA A 93 -1.39 29.39 -17.27
N TYR A 94 -2.34 29.44 -18.20
CA TYR A 94 -3.77 29.45 -17.92
C TYR A 94 -4.24 28.13 -17.32
N LEU A 95 -3.84 26.99 -17.91
CA LEU A 95 -4.18 25.66 -17.40
C LEU A 95 -3.63 25.44 -16.00
N ALA A 96 -2.39 25.84 -15.73
CA ALA A 96 -1.80 25.76 -14.39
C ALA A 96 -2.56 26.62 -13.37
N LEU A 97 -3.02 27.80 -13.76
CA LEU A 97 -3.82 28.67 -12.91
C LEU A 97 -5.22 28.11 -12.66
N VAL A 98 -5.84 27.48 -13.67
CA VAL A 98 -7.12 26.76 -13.51
C VAL A 98 -6.97 25.58 -12.56
N GLU A 99 -5.90 24.80 -12.68
CA GLU A 99 -5.60 23.67 -11.81
C GLU A 99 -5.44 24.12 -10.35
N TYR A 100 -4.68 25.20 -10.12
CA TYR A 100 -4.54 25.79 -8.79
C TYR A 100 -5.90 26.21 -8.22
N ASN A 101 -6.75 26.88 -9.00
CA ASN A 101 -8.05 27.34 -8.52
C ASN A 101 -9.06 26.21 -8.28
N LYS A 102 -8.92 25.06 -8.96
CA LYS A 102 -9.71 23.85 -8.65
C LYS A 102 -9.31 23.25 -7.30
N ASN A 103 -8.02 23.23 -7.00
CA ASN A 103 -7.45 22.67 -5.77
C ASN A 103 -6.40 23.61 -5.19
N PRO A 104 -6.79 24.72 -4.53
CA PRO A 104 -5.85 25.63 -3.92
C PRO A 104 -5.01 24.94 -2.84
N TYR A 105 -3.75 25.32 -2.69
CA TYR A 105 -2.83 24.82 -1.68
C TYR A 105 -1.98 25.95 -1.14
N SER A 106 -1.47 25.80 0.10
CA SER A 106 -0.62 26.82 0.73
C SER A 106 0.70 26.96 -0.04
N LEU A 107 0.98 28.18 -0.51
CA LEU A 107 2.23 28.53 -1.21
C LEU A 107 3.36 28.88 -0.22
N ASP A 108 3.04 29.07 1.05
CA ASP A 108 3.97 29.48 2.10
C ASP A 108 4.58 28.32 2.89
N SER A 109 4.07 27.11 2.66
CA SER A 109 4.56 25.93 3.36
C SER A 109 5.90 25.48 2.75
N ASP A 110 6.98 25.70 3.47
CA ASP A 110 8.31 25.17 3.15
C ASP A 110 8.50 23.72 3.64
N ILE A 111 7.39 23.01 3.86
CA ILE A 111 7.42 21.63 4.31
C ILE A 111 8.01 20.76 3.21
N THR A 112 9.13 20.11 3.52
CA THR A 112 9.72 19.07 2.66
C THR A 112 9.02 17.73 2.87
N MET A 113 9.23 16.80 1.95
CA MET A 113 8.73 15.43 2.09
C MET A 113 9.31 14.73 3.33
N ASP A 114 10.57 15.02 3.68
CA ASP A 114 11.16 14.49 4.92
C ASP A 114 10.51 15.09 6.17
N LYS A 115 10.24 16.39 6.18
CA LYS A 115 9.53 17.02 7.30
C LYS A 115 8.11 16.43 7.46
N LEU A 116 7.40 16.22 6.37
CA LEU A 116 6.09 15.53 6.38
C LEU A 116 6.22 14.11 6.95
N TYR A 117 7.23 13.36 6.50
CA TYR A 117 7.48 12.01 7.00
C TYR A 117 7.73 12.00 8.52
N GLN A 118 8.57 12.92 9.03
CA GLN A 118 8.86 13.00 10.47
C GLN A 118 7.60 13.34 11.29
N MET A 119 6.78 14.28 10.81
CA MET A 119 5.52 14.66 11.47
C MET A 119 4.54 13.47 11.49
N TRP A 120 4.36 12.82 10.34
CA TRP A 120 3.51 11.64 10.23
C TRP A 120 4.02 10.48 11.07
N LEU A 121 5.34 10.22 11.07
CA LEU A 121 5.94 9.11 11.81
C LEU A 121 5.78 9.28 13.32
N ALA A 122 5.87 10.52 13.84
CA ALA A 122 5.66 10.81 15.25
C ALA A 122 4.24 10.41 15.69
N ASP A 123 3.22 10.72 14.88
CA ASP A 123 1.85 10.32 15.12
C ASP A 123 1.67 8.79 14.94
N TYR A 124 2.18 8.23 13.85
CA TYR A 124 2.03 6.81 13.51
C TYR A 124 2.61 5.87 14.56
N LYS A 125 3.75 6.21 15.17
CA LYS A 125 4.38 5.45 16.26
C LYS A 125 3.48 5.24 17.48
N THR A 126 2.52 6.13 17.70
CA THR A 126 1.58 5.99 18.83
C THR A 126 0.52 4.90 18.62
N HIS A 127 0.33 4.45 17.35
CA HIS A 127 -0.74 3.54 16.96
C HIS A 127 -0.25 2.17 16.51
N VAL A 128 1.07 2.01 16.29
CA VAL A 128 1.64 0.76 15.75
C VAL A 128 2.85 0.28 16.54
N GLY A 129 3.14 -1.03 16.46
CA GLY A 129 4.33 -1.61 17.08
C GLY A 129 5.61 -1.40 16.27
N ASP A 130 6.78 -1.54 16.93
CA ASP A 130 8.12 -1.25 16.40
C ASP A 130 8.41 -1.91 15.05
N LYS A 131 8.03 -3.17 14.85
CA LYS A 131 8.23 -3.88 13.57
C LYS A 131 7.52 -3.20 12.37
N MET A 132 6.42 -2.50 12.62
CA MET A 132 5.73 -1.76 11.56
C MET A 132 6.45 -0.45 11.27
N VAL A 133 6.97 0.20 12.32
CA VAL A 133 7.82 1.40 12.18
C VAL A 133 9.06 1.08 11.35
N GLU A 134 9.82 0.02 11.68
CA GLU A 134 10.99 -0.42 10.92
C GLU A 134 10.69 -0.64 9.43
N LYS A 135 9.53 -1.23 9.12
CA LYS A 135 9.09 -1.43 7.73
C LYS A 135 8.85 -0.11 7.01
N THR A 136 8.25 0.89 7.67
CA THR A 136 8.03 2.20 7.07
C THR A 136 9.34 2.96 6.87
N GLU A 137 10.27 2.87 7.83
CA GLU A 137 11.62 3.43 7.72
C GLU A 137 12.42 2.81 6.56
N CYS A 138 12.29 1.49 6.35
CA CYS A 138 12.87 0.83 5.19
C CYS A 138 12.28 1.36 3.88
N CYS A 139 10.94 1.51 3.80
CA CYS A 139 10.29 2.07 2.61
C CYS A 139 10.71 3.53 2.36
N TRP A 140 10.83 4.33 3.41
CA TRP A 140 11.23 5.72 3.32
C TRP A 140 12.66 5.87 2.77
N ARG A 141 13.59 5.00 3.19
CA ARG A 141 14.97 5.00 2.69
C ARG A 141 15.07 4.82 1.17
N TYR A 142 14.13 4.12 0.53
CA TYR A 142 14.11 3.98 -0.93
C TYR A 142 13.71 5.27 -1.66
N LEU A 143 13.13 6.24 -0.96
CA LEU A 143 12.64 7.50 -1.52
C LEU A 143 13.63 8.68 -1.31
N ARG A 144 14.93 8.43 -1.12
CA ARG A 144 15.94 9.47 -0.81
C ARG A 144 15.93 10.66 -1.77
N LYS A 145 15.65 10.40 -3.05
CA LYS A 145 15.62 11.42 -4.11
C LYS A 145 14.58 12.52 -3.85
N ILE A 146 13.53 12.22 -3.09
CA ILE A 146 12.43 13.18 -2.84
C ILE A 146 12.44 13.80 -1.43
N HIS A 147 13.32 13.37 -0.53
CA HIS A 147 13.31 13.83 0.87
C HIS A 147 13.35 15.37 0.98
N ASN A 148 14.21 16.01 0.18
CA ASN A 148 14.41 17.47 0.20
C ASN A 148 13.44 18.24 -0.71
N LEU A 149 12.58 17.54 -1.46
CA LEU A 149 11.61 18.19 -2.31
C LEU A 149 10.45 18.74 -1.47
N LYS A 150 9.94 19.90 -1.87
CA LYS A 150 8.79 20.52 -1.18
C LYS A 150 7.53 19.71 -1.45
N LEU A 151 6.69 19.57 -0.43
CA LEU A 151 5.41 18.85 -0.53
C LEU A 151 4.54 19.37 -1.69
N GLN A 152 4.54 20.68 -1.94
CA GLN A 152 3.81 21.31 -3.04
C GLN A 152 4.32 20.90 -4.42
N GLN A 153 5.57 20.46 -4.55
CA GLN A 153 6.16 19.99 -5.81
C GLN A 153 5.77 18.54 -6.13
N MET A 154 5.31 17.80 -5.13
CA MET A 154 5.00 16.38 -5.24
C MET A 154 3.55 16.17 -5.65
N ARG A 155 3.33 16.06 -6.97
CA ARG A 155 2.05 15.69 -7.59
C ARG A 155 2.09 14.23 -8.06
N VAL A 156 0.98 13.77 -8.63
CA VAL A 156 0.84 12.39 -9.14
C VAL A 156 2.01 11.95 -10.03
N PRO A 157 2.46 12.73 -11.04
CA PRO A 157 3.57 12.30 -11.89
C PRO A 157 4.88 12.13 -11.12
N GLN A 158 5.20 13.06 -10.21
CA GLN A 158 6.43 13.02 -9.42
C GLN A 158 6.42 11.86 -8.43
N LEU A 159 5.28 11.60 -7.77
CA LEU A 159 5.14 10.46 -6.86
C LEU A 159 5.27 9.12 -7.59
N LYS A 160 4.65 9.02 -8.78
CA LYS A 160 4.77 7.83 -9.62
C LYS A 160 6.22 7.60 -10.03
N LEU A 161 6.88 8.62 -10.56
CA LEU A 161 8.29 8.56 -10.96
C LEU A 161 9.19 8.15 -9.79
N ALA A 162 8.98 8.72 -8.60
CA ALA A 162 9.77 8.39 -7.41
C ALA A 162 9.64 6.91 -7.00
N ILE A 163 8.46 6.31 -7.19
CA ILE A 163 8.25 4.88 -6.92
C ILE A 163 8.88 4.02 -8.02
N ASP A 164 8.72 4.41 -9.29
CA ASP A 164 9.20 3.65 -10.43
C ASP A 164 10.74 3.62 -10.46
N GLU A 165 11.40 4.74 -10.12
CA GLU A 165 12.87 4.85 -10.02
C GLU A 165 13.46 4.39 -8.69
N ALA A 166 12.66 3.87 -7.77
CA ALA A 166 13.17 3.40 -6.48
C ALA A 166 14.00 2.13 -6.66
N THR A 167 15.23 2.14 -6.15
CA THR A 167 16.21 1.05 -6.28
C THR A 167 16.72 0.57 -4.93
N THR A 168 17.34 -0.59 -4.91
CA THR A 168 18.08 -1.14 -3.76
C THR A 168 19.43 -1.69 -4.23
N TYR A 169 20.32 -1.98 -3.28
CA TYR A 169 21.60 -2.60 -3.57
C TYR A 169 21.59 -4.07 -3.17
N LYS A 170 22.10 -4.92 -4.05
CA LYS A 170 22.30 -6.35 -3.79
C LYS A 170 23.69 -6.74 -4.30
N CYS A 171 24.53 -7.27 -3.41
CA CYS A 171 25.92 -7.66 -3.72
C CYS A 171 26.76 -6.53 -4.35
N GLY A 172 26.44 -5.26 -4.06
CA GLY A 172 27.13 -4.08 -4.63
C GLY A 172 26.45 -3.49 -5.86
N ASP A 173 25.57 -4.22 -6.53
CA ASP A 173 24.87 -3.75 -7.71
C ASP A 173 23.55 -3.05 -7.34
N GLU A 174 23.28 -1.94 -8.02
CA GLU A 174 21.99 -1.25 -7.92
C GLU A 174 20.96 -2.00 -8.74
N ILE A 175 19.91 -2.49 -8.07
CA ILE A 175 18.82 -3.23 -8.70
C ILE A 175 17.48 -2.55 -8.48
N GLU A 176 16.59 -2.69 -9.44
CA GLU A 176 15.21 -2.22 -9.34
C GLU A 176 14.45 -2.94 -8.22
N LEU A 177 13.58 -2.20 -7.52
CA LEU A 177 12.75 -2.80 -6.48
C LEU A 177 11.66 -3.69 -7.07
N PRO A 178 11.41 -4.85 -6.46
CA PRO A 178 10.29 -5.69 -6.86
C PRO A 178 8.95 -4.96 -6.60
N ARG A 179 7.95 -5.27 -7.42
CA ARG A 179 6.62 -4.65 -7.34
C ARG A 179 6.01 -4.66 -5.93
N SER A 180 6.22 -5.75 -5.18
CA SER A 180 5.74 -5.85 -3.79
C SER A 180 6.37 -4.80 -2.87
N ALA A 181 7.62 -4.42 -3.10
CA ALA A 181 8.28 -3.33 -2.39
C ALA A 181 7.76 -1.97 -2.86
N LYS A 182 7.61 -1.74 -4.17
CA LYS A 182 6.98 -0.54 -4.74
C LYS A 182 5.54 -0.36 -4.20
N GLY A 183 4.77 -1.45 -4.06
CA GLY A 183 3.45 -1.42 -3.43
C GLY A 183 3.46 -0.96 -1.96
N ARG A 184 4.45 -1.39 -1.19
CA ARG A 184 4.64 -0.92 0.20
C ARG A 184 5.03 0.56 0.28
N ILE A 185 5.90 1.02 -0.62
CA ILE A 185 6.25 2.45 -0.74
C ILE A 185 4.99 3.27 -1.06
N LYS A 186 4.17 2.81 -2.00
CA LYS A 186 2.90 3.48 -2.32
C LYS A 186 1.96 3.53 -1.12
N SER A 187 1.88 2.46 -0.34
CA SER A 187 1.09 2.41 0.89
C SER A 187 1.59 3.41 1.94
N LEU A 188 2.91 3.53 2.11
CA LEU A 188 3.51 4.55 2.96
C LEU A 188 3.12 5.97 2.51
N LEU A 189 3.28 6.27 1.22
CA LEU A 189 2.91 7.57 0.67
C LEU A 189 1.42 7.87 0.84
N ASN A 190 0.54 6.86 0.70
CA ASN A 190 -0.88 7.03 0.98
C ASN A 190 -1.14 7.47 2.42
N LEU A 191 -0.50 6.83 3.40
CA LEU A 191 -0.64 7.17 4.82
C LEU A 191 -0.11 8.58 5.12
N MET A 192 1.06 8.94 4.57
CA MET A 192 1.64 10.27 4.72
C MET A 192 0.74 11.36 4.14
N TYR A 193 0.15 11.12 2.96
CA TYR A 193 -0.77 12.06 2.33
C TYR A 193 -2.13 12.12 3.01
N ASP A 194 -2.65 11.02 3.58
CA ASP A 194 -3.85 11.05 4.41
C ASP A 194 -3.62 11.96 5.64
N TYR A 195 -2.47 11.83 6.31
CA TYR A 195 -2.07 12.71 7.40
C TYR A 195 -1.94 14.17 6.94
N ALA A 196 -1.35 14.41 5.77
CA ALA A 196 -1.21 15.75 5.22
C ALA A 196 -2.57 16.41 4.90
N VAL A 197 -3.56 15.62 4.43
CA VAL A 197 -4.93 16.09 4.22
C VAL A 197 -5.62 16.39 5.56
N GLN A 198 -5.49 15.50 6.55
CA GLN A 198 -6.07 15.70 7.89
C GLN A 198 -5.54 16.94 8.61
N ASN A 199 -4.28 17.31 8.33
CA ASN A 199 -3.63 18.49 8.89
C ASN A 199 -3.64 19.70 7.92
N GLU A 200 -4.50 19.68 6.90
CA GLU A 200 -4.72 20.79 5.94
C GLU A 200 -3.44 21.25 5.21
N LEU A 201 -2.40 20.41 5.14
CA LEU A 201 -1.16 20.69 4.42
C LEU A 201 -1.32 20.56 2.90
N VAL A 202 -2.26 19.72 2.46
CA VAL A 202 -2.69 19.51 1.07
C VAL A 202 -4.19 19.26 1.04
N ASN A 203 -4.83 19.57 -0.10
CA ASN A 203 -6.30 19.44 -0.23
C ASN A 203 -6.75 18.03 -0.64
N GLN A 204 -5.84 17.19 -1.11
CA GLN A 204 -6.17 15.81 -1.56
C GLN A 204 -4.98 14.88 -1.44
N ASN A 205 -5.26 13.60 -1.34
CA ASN A 205 -4.23 12.56 -1.35
C ASN A 205 -3.83 12.21 -2.79
N TYR A 206 -2.72 12.79 -3.26
CA TYR A 206 -2.18 12.52 -4.60
C TYR A 206 -1.67 11.08 -4.77
N ALA A 207 -1.26 10.43 -3.69
CA ALA A 207 -0.81 9.05 -3.75
C ALA A 207 -1.96 8.05 -4.01
N ARG A 208 -3.21 8.40 -3.70
CA ARG A 208 -4.40 7.59 -4.05
C ARG A 208 -4.84 7.76 -5.49
N ALA A 209 -4.48 8.85 -6.14
CA ALA A 209 -4.97 9.22 -7.47
C ALA A 209 -4.37 8.38 -8.63
N PHE A 210 -3.50 7.42 -8.35
CA PHE A 210 -2.93 6.53 -9.37
C PHE A 210 -2.78 5.10 -8.88
N SER A 211 -2.67 4.17 -9.82
CA SER A 211 -2.32 2.77 -9.57
C SER A 211 -0.93 2.46 -10.10
N LEU A 212 -0.21 1.55 -9.48
CA LEU A 212 1.02 1.00 -10.05
C LEU A 212 0.65 0.17 -11.28
N SER A 213 1.42 0.34 -12.38
CA SER A 213 1.13 -0.33 -13.65
C SER A 213 1.10 -1.86 -13.47
N ARG A 214 0.22 -2.53 -14.23
CA ARG A 214 0.10 -4.00 -14.23
C ARG A 214 1.11 -4.67 -15.16
N ILE A 215 1.83 -3.91 -15.96
CA ILE A 215 2.68 -4.39 -17.06
C ILE A 215 3.79 -5.33 -16.57
N ASP A 216 4.23 -5.21 -15.32
CA ASP A 216 5.27 -6.09 -14.76
C ASP A 216 4.79 -7.49 -14.35
N GLN A 217 3.57 -7.89 -14.71
CA GLN A 217 3.04 -9.22 -14.37
C GLN A 217 3.42 -10.31 -15.38
N GLU A 218 3.87 -9.96 -16.59
CA GLU A 218 4.12 -10.94 -17.64
C GLU A 218 5.59 -11.37 -17.78
N GLU A 219 6.56 -10.57 -17.31
CA GLU A 219 7.98 -10.87 -17.51
C GLU A 219 8.70 -11.49 -16.31
N THR A 220 8.25 -11.30 -15.08
CA THR A 220 8.74 -12.16 -14.02
C THR A 220 8.03 -13.49 -14.14
N SER A 221 8.78 -14.50 -14.63
CA SER A 221 8.37 -15.90 -14.58
C SER A 221 7.44 -16.11 -13.40
N ARG A 222 6.20 -16.47 -13.67
CA ARG A 222 5.21 -16.88 -12.67
C ARG A 222 5.73 -18.14 -11.96
N VAL A 223 6.76 -17.99 -11.15
CA VAL A 223 6.92 -18.92 -10.05
C VAL A 223 5.68 -18.65 -9.22
N ASP A 224 4.72 -19.54 -9.38
CA ASP A 224 3.51 -19.49 -8.58
C ASP A 224 3.95 -19.49 -7.11
N LYS A 225 3.90 -18.29 -6.50
CA LYS A 225 4.26 -18.12 -5.09
C LYS A 225 3.10 -18.48 -4.19
N SER A 226 2.08 -19.17 -4.74
CA SER A 226 0.99 -19.71 -3.95
C SER A 226 1.54 -20.67 -2.90
N HIS A 227 0.88 -20.71 -1.78
CA HIS A 227 1.13 -21.75 -0.80
C HIS A 227 0.60 -23.08 -1.34
N ILE A 228 1.40 -24.12 -1.23
CA ILE A 228 1.05 -25.46 -1.75
C ILE A 228 0.85 -26.43 -0.59
N PRO A 229 -0.19 -27.26 -0.63
CA PRO A 229 -0.35 -28.36 0.31
C PRO A 229 0.70 -29.44 0.03
N TYR A 230 1.03 -30.22 1.04
CA TYR A 230 1.86 -31.41 0.90
C TYR A 230 1.07 -32.54 0.24
N THR A 231 1.74 -33.36 -0.54
CA THR A 231 1.17 -34.62 -1.03
C THR A 231 1.10 -35.64 0.09
N ASP A 232 0.22 -36.63 -0.04
CA ASP A 232 0.09 -37.68 0.99
C ASP A 232 1.41 -38.44 1.15
N THR A 233 2.17 -38.65 0.08
CA THR A 233 3.52 -39.25 0.10
C THR A 233 4.54 -38.41 0.85
N GLU A 234 4.49 -37.10 0.73
CA GLU A 234 5.38 -36.18 1.48
C GLU A 234 5.01 -36.18 2.98
N VAL A 235 3.72 -36.21 3.32
CA VAL A 235 3.27 -36.32 4.71
C VAL A 235 3.78 -37.64 5.34
N ASP A 236 3.63 -38.76 4.66
CA ASP A 236 4.13 -40.05 5.10
C ASP A 236 5.66 -40.05 5.28
N LEU A 237 6.37 -39.42 4.36
CA LEU A 237 7.83 -39.29 4.43
C LEU A 237 8.26 -38.47 5.64
N ILE A 238 7.56 -37.38 5.95
CA ILE A 238 7.82 -36.55 7.12
C ILE A 238 7.65 -37.40 8.40
N TRP A 239 6.55 -38.16 8.51
CA TRP A 239 6.31 -39.03 9.66
C TRP A 239 7.42 -40.09 9.86
N LYS A 240 7.88 -40.71 8.79
CA LYS A 240 8.94 -41.73 8.79
C LYS A 240 10.32 -41.18 9.10
N SER A 241 10.51 -39.86 8.95
CA SER A 241 11.84 -39.22 9.05
C SER A 241 12.09 -38.52 10.36
N LEU A 242 11.17 -38.63 11.35
CA LEU A 242 11.26 -37.92 12.63
C LEU A 242 12.50 -38.32 13.47
N GLU A 243 12.94 -39.57 13.41
CA GLU A 243 14.16 -40.00 14.11
C GLU A 243 15.40 -39.25 13.61
N LYS A 244 15.49 -39.00 12.29
CA LYS A 244 16.62 -38.32 11.67
C LYS A 244 16.48 -36.79 11.70
N TYR A 245 15.25 -36.30 11.61
CA TYR A 245 14.92 -34.87 11.57
C TYR A 245 13.84 -34.55 12.63
N PRO A 246 14.17 -34.54 13.92
CA PRO A 246 13.19 -34.41 14.99
C PRO A 246 12.38 -33.11 14.93
N TYR A 247 12.94 -32.03 14.38
CA TYR A 247 12.23 -30.75 14.24
C TYR A 247 11.06 -30.75 13.25
N LEU A 248 10.90 -31.81 12.45
CA LEU A 248 9.74 -31.98 11.58
C LEU A 248 8.45 -32.26 12.34
N ASP A 249 8.52 -32.66 13.62
CA ASP A 249 7.35 -32.76 14.48
C ASP A 249 6.63 -31.42 14.69
N ILE A 250 7.36 -30.29 14.68
CA ILE A 250 6.77 -28.94 14.68
C ILE A 250 5.93 -28.72 13.42
N THR A 251 6.39 -29.23 12.27
CA THR A 251 5.61 -29.21 11.02
C THR A 251 4.35 -30.04 11.16
N LEU A 252 4.45 -31.23 11.76
CA LEU A 252 3.29 -32.10 12.02
C LEU A 252 2.32 -31.44 13.02
N ILE A 253 2.82 -30.78 14.06
CA ILE A 253 1.95 -30.00 14.96
C ILE A 253 1.16 -28.96 14.16
N GLN A 254 1.78 -28.30 13.17
CA GLN A 254 1.04 -27.40 12.29
C GLN A 254 0.01 -28.09 11.41
N PHE A 255 0.31 -29.28 10.87
CA PHE A 255 -0.61 -30.07 10.03
C PHE A 255 -1.89 -30.45 10.75
N TYR A 256 -1.85 -30.61 12.06
CA TYR A 256 -2.98 -31.04 12.89
C TYR A 256 -3.53 -29.97 13.85
N SER A 257 -3.04 -28.74 13.76
CA SER A 257 -3.53 -27.63 14.60
C SER A 257 -3.83 -26.35 13.82
N GLY A 258 -3.25 -26.20 12.62
CA GLY A 258 -3.43 -25.03 11.77
C GLY A 258 -2.82 -23.73 12.31
N TRP A 259 -1.95 -23.75 13.31
CA TRP A 259 -1.28 -22.55 13.82
C TRP A 259 -0.39 -21.89 12.77
N ARG A 260 -0.27 -20.55 12.83
CA ARG A 260 0.76 -19.86 12.05
C ARG A 260 2.14 -20.17 12.64
N PRO A 261 3.20 -20.32 11.79
CA PRO A 261 4.54 -20.69 12.29
C PRO A 261 5.02 -19.81 13.46
N ASN A 262 4.91 -18.49 13.33
CA ASN A 262 5.33 -17.59 14.40
C ASN A 262 4.46 -17.67 15.67
N GLU A 263 3.14 -17.92 15.52
CA GLU A 263 2.24 -18.08 16.67
C GLU A 263 2.60 -19.37 17.42
N LEU A 264 2.86 -20.45 16.69
CA LEU A 264 3.24 -21.73 17.26
C LEU A 264 4.60 -21.65 18.00
N LEU A 265 5.63 -21.13 17.31
CA LEU A 265 6.99 -21.03 17.87
C LEU A 265 7.10 -20.06 19.07
N SER A 266 6.19 -19.10 19.19
CA SER A 266 6.13 -18.15 20.31
C SER A 266 5.13 -18.54 21.39
N MET A 267 4.52 -19.73 21.30
CA MET A 267 3.55 -20.23 22.27
C MET A 267 4.22 -20.47 23.63
N ARG A 268 3.59 -19.99 24.67
CA ARG A 268 4.09 -20.16 26.03
C ARG A 268 3.59 -21.47 26.65
N VAL A 269 4.31 -21.98 27.63
CA VAL A 269 3.87 -23.14 28.43
C VAL A 269 2.50 -22.87 29.05
N THR A 270 2.25 -21.64 29.52
CA THR A 270 0.96 -21.21 30.07
C THR A 270 -0.20 -21.20 29.09
N ASP A 271 0.10 -21.25 27.80
CA ASP A 271 -0.90 -21.26 26.73
C ASP A 271 -1.33 -22.69 26.34
N ILE A 272 -0.85 -23.71 27.08
CA ILE A 272 -1.13 -25.13 26.83
C ILE A 272 -1.82 -25.72 28.06
N ASP A 273 -2.99 -26.28 27.84
CA ASP A 273 -3.72 -27.06 28.82
C ASP A 273 -3.69 -28.53 28.40
N LEU A 274 -2.80 -29.31 29.05
CA LEU A 274 -2.67 -30.74 28.75
C LEU A 274 -3.88 -31.53 29.25
N ASN A 275 -4.56 -31.10 30.36
CA ASN A 275 -5.72 -31.79 30.91
C ASN A 275 -6.91 -31.67 29.94
N ASN A 276 -7.16 -30.44 29.47
CA ASN A 276 -8.23 -30.19 28.50
C ASN A 276 -7.77 -30.40 27.06
N LYS A 277 -6.51 -30.75 26.83
CA LYS A 277 -5.91 -30.94 25.50
C LYS A 277 -6.20 -29.76 24.55
N THR A 278 -5.83 -28.55 24.98
CA THR A 278 -6.08 -27.32 24.20
C THR A 278 -4.86 -26.43 24.17
N PHE A 279 -4.74 -25.73 23.04
CA PHE A 279 -3.87 -24.57 22.89
C PHE A 279 -4.68 -23.29 23.06
N HIS A 280 -4.09 -22.28 23.68
CA HIS A 280 -4.64 -20.94 23.82
C HIS A 280 -3.69 -19.95 23.12
N GLY A 281 -4.18 -19.04 22.30
CA GLY A 281 -3.26 -18.07 21.69
C GLY A 281 -3.80 -17.36 20.46
N GLY A 282 -2.84 -16.86 19.65
CA GLY A 282 -3.11 -16.05 18.47
C GLY A 282 -2.95 -14.56 18.74
N SER A 283 -2.22 -13.89 17.88
CA SER A 283 -1.87 -12.47 18.07
C SER A 283 -2.02 -11.60 16.83
N LYS A 284 -2.03 -12.21 15.64
CA LYS A 284 -1.86 -11.48 14.38
C LYS A 284 -3.11 -10.74 13.89
N THR A 285 -4.30 -11.29 14.17
CA THR A 285 -5.57 -10.72 13.69
C THR A 285 -6.56 -10.63 14.85
N ILE A 286 -7.48 -9.66 14.79
CA ILE A 286 -8.52 -9.51 15.84
C ILE A 286 -9.32 -10.82 16.01
N SER A 287 -9.72 -11.44 14.90
CA SER A 287 -10.49 -12.71 14.91
C SER A 287 -9.67 -13.92 15.37
N GLY A 288 -8.35 -13.87 15.25
CA GLY A 288 -7.46 -14.95 15.67
C GLY A 288 -6.90 -14.77 17.07
N LYS A 289 -7.14 -13.62 17.71
CA LYS A 289 -6.60 -13.32 19.03
C LYS A 289 -7.31 -14.13 20.11
N ASN A 290 -6.52 -14.71 21.04
CA ASN A 290 -7.02 -15.49 22.18
C ASN A 290 -7.94 -16.66 21.77
N ARG A 291 -7.70 -17.29 20.60
CA ARG A 291 -8.47 -18.47 20.20
C ARG A 291 -8.02 -19.71 20.97
N VAL A 292 -8.96 -20.59 21.22
CA VAL A 292 -8.71 -21.91 21.78
C VAL A 292 -8.80 -22.94 20.65
N VAL A 293 -7.78 -23.80 20.56
CA VAL A 293 -7.69 -24.83 19.52
C VAL A 293 -7.48 -26.18 20.18
N PRO A 294 -8.33 -27.20 19.94
CA PRO A 294 -8.10 -28.53 20.48
C PRO A 294 -6.79 -29.13 19.94
N ILE A 295 -6.10 -29.89 20.79
CA ILE A 295 -4.91 -30.64 20.39
C ILE A 295 -5.38 -31.97 19.80
N HIS A 296 -5.10 -32.21 18.52
CA HIS A 296 -5.42 -33.44 17.83
C HIS A 296 -4.65 -34.63 18.46
N SER A 297 -5.28 -35.79 18.57
CA SER A 297 -4.71 -36.99 19.21
C SER A 297 -3.36 -37.41 18.63
N LYS A 298 -3.18 -37.34 17.30
CA LYS A 298 -1.93 -37.70 16.60
C LYS A 298 -0.71 -36.88 17.02
N ILE A 299 -0.90 -35.64 17.45
CA ILE A 299 0.21 -34.75 17.83
C ILE A 299 0.33 -34.55 19.36
N PHE A 300 -0.58 -35.06 20.13
CA PHE A 300 -0.61 -34.82 21.58
C PHE A 300 0.71 -35.22 22.26
N HIS A 301 1.29 -36.35 21.90
CA HIS A 301 2.56 -36.82 22.47
C HIS A 301 3.75 -35.88 22.15
N PHE A 302 3.75 -35.22 21.01
CA PHE A 302 4.79 -34.20 20.70
C PHE A 302 4.59 -32.97 21.59
N VAL A 303 3.34 -32.51 21.71
CA VAL A 303 2.99 -31.35 22.53
C VAL A 303 3.35 -31.61 24.00
N GLU A 304 2.99 -32.77 24.55
CA GLU A 304 3.30 -33.19 25.91
C GLU A 304 4.81 -33.25 26.13
N ARG A 305 5.57 -33.84 25.23
CA ARG A 305 7.04 -33.86 25.29
C ARG A 305 7.63 -32.46 25.38
N TYR A 306 7.30 -31.57 24.44
CA TYR A 306 7.81 -30.19 24.42
C TYR A 306 7.38 -29.41 25.65
N TYR A 307 6.16 -29.61 26.13
CA TYR A 307 5.67 -29.00 27.36
C TYR A 307 6.54 -29.42 28.56
N ASN A 308 6.78 -30.71 28.72
CA ASN A 308 7.57 -31.24 29.84
C ASN A 308 9.05 -30.83 29.77
N GLU A 309 9.65 -30.80 28.58
CA GLU A 309 11.00 -30.29 28.32
C GLU A 309 11.11 -28.81 28.71
N ALA A 310 10.13 -28.00 28.33
CA ALA A 310 10.09 -26.58 28.64
C ALA A 310 9.94 -26.33 30.13
N VAL A 311 9.04 -27.04 30.82
CA VAL A 311 8.84 -26.98 32.28
C VAL A 311 10.11 -27.39 32.99
N SER A 312 10.71 -28.51 32.63
CA SER A 312 11.92 -29.03 33.25
C SER A 312 13.13 -28.10 33.10
N SER A 313 13.23 -27.41 31.98
CA SER A 313 14.30 -26.43 31.71
C SER A 313 14.00 -25.02 32.25
N GLY A 314 12.83 -24.79 32.84
CA GLY A 314 12.37 -23.46 33.27
C GLY A 314 12.11 -22.49 32.12
N CYS A 315 11.94 -22.99 30.89
CA CYS A 315 11.64 -22.17 29.73
C CYS A 315 10.17 -21.73 29.78
N LYS A 316 9.94 -20.45 29.47
CA LYS A 316 8.57 -19.89 29.36
C LYS A 316 7.84 -20.27 28.07
N TYR A 317 8.55 -20.79 27.09
CA TYR A 317 8.04 -21.10 25.76
C TYR A 317 8.01 -22.61 25.54
N MET A 318 6.98 -23.06 24.81
CA MET A 318 6.77 -24.49 24.49
C MET A 318 7.96 -25.10 23.74
N PHE A 319 8.58 -24.33 22.81
CA PHE A 319 9.75 -24.76 22.07
C PHE A 319 10.99 -24.01 22.57
N PRO A 320 11.74 -24.58 23.50
CA PRO A 320 12.96 -23.94 24.01
C PRO A 320 14.06 -23.97 22.96
N SER A 321 14.84 -22.89 22.94
CA SER A 321 16.03 -22.84 22.07
C SER A 321 17.11 -23.77 22.58
N ASP A 322 17.65 -24.60 21.70
CA ASP A 322 18.78 -25.50 21.96
C ASP A 322 20.11 -24.75 22.21
N THR A 323 20.22 -23.48 21.82
CA THR A 323 21.43 -22.65 21.93
C THR A 323 21.31 -21.48 22.91
N GLN A 324 20.08 -21.08 23.27
CA GLN A 324 19.82 -19.95 24.15
C GLN A 324 18.81 -20.35 25.23
N PRO A 325 19.25 -20.87 26.36
CA PRO A 325 18.37 -21.31 27.45
C PRO A 325 17.37 -20.21 27.85
N GLY A 326 16.13 -20.58 28.06
CA GLY A 326 15.05 -19.66 28.44
C GLY A 326 14.46 -18.79 27.32
N LYS A 327 15.01 -18.86 26.12
CA LYS A 327 14.44 -18.18 24.91
C LYS A 327 13.69 -19.15 24.02
N PRO A 328 12.74 -18.66 23.20
CA PRO A 328 12.02 -19.51 22.25
C PRO A 328 12.91 -19.94 21.08
N TYR A 329 12.56 -21.05 20.48
CA TYR A 329 13.08 -21.46 19.18
C TYR A 329 12.63 -20.46 18.11
N THR A 330 13.57 -19.73 17.49
CA THR A 330 13.20 -18.64 16.59
C THR A 330 12.70 -19.14 15.23
N TYR A 331 11.88 -18.31 14.56
CA TYR A 331 11.40 -18.58 13.21
C TYR A 331 12.56 -18.82 12.22
N ASP A 332 13.59 -17.96 12.25
CA ASP A 332 14.72 -18.05 11.32
C ASP A 332 15.52 -19.34 11.51
N ARG A 333 15.70 -19.76 12.78
CA ARG A 333 16.36 -21.01 13.10
C ARG A 333 15.55 -22.22 12.61
N TYR A 334 14.24 -22.21 12.89
CA TYR A 334 13.35 -23.25 12.38
C TYR A 334 13.33 -23.29 10.87
N TYR A 335 13.34 -22.13 10.21
CA TYR A 335 13.39 -22.03 8.75
C TYR A 335 14.64 -22.71 8.16
N VAL A 336 15.80 -22.50 8.77
CA VAL A 336 17.05 -23.17 8.32
C VAL A 336 16.92 -24.69 8.46
N ARG A 337 16.53 -25.18 9.63
CA ARG A 337 16.38 -26.61 9.90
C ARG A 337 15.32 -27.27 9.01
N PHE A 338 14.20 -26.60 8.81
CA PHE A 338 13.17 -27.07 7.88
C PHE A 338 13.68 -27.21 6.46
N ASN A 339 14.42 -26.21 5.95
CA ASN A 339 14.98 -26.28 4.60
C ASN A 339 16.01 -27.41 4.46
N GLU A 340 16.88 -27.60 5.46
CA GLU A 340 17.82 -28.72 5.48
C GLU A 340 17.09 -30.07 5.37
N ALA A 341 16.05 -30.29 6.16
CA ALA A 341 15.25 -31.50 6.13
C ALA A 341 14.48 -31.65 4.80
N ARG A 342 13.84 -30.55 4.33
CA ARG A 342 13.10 -30.52 3.06
C ARG A 342 14.00 -30.96 1.90
N ASP A 343 15.17 -30.39 1.79
CA ASP A 343 16.12 -30.64 0.68
C ASP A 343 16.71 -32.06 0.78
N ALA A 344 17.03 -32.52 1.99
CA ALA A 344 17.57 -33.87 2.23
C ALA A 344 16.54 -34.97 1.98
N LEU A 345 15.25 -34.72 2.20
CA LEU A 345 14.14 -35.64 1.95
C LEU A 345 13.61 -35.55 0.52
N GLY A 346 14.09 -34.61 -0.29
CA GLY A 346 13.60 -34.41 -1.65
C GLY A 346 12.16 -33.91 -1.72
N LEU A 347 11.66 -33.24 -0.66
CA LEU A 347 10.34 -32.60 -0.70
C LEU A 347 10.32 -31.45 -1.70
N ASN A 348 9.14 -31.01 -2.10
CA ASN A 348 9.01 -29.91 -3.04
C ASN A 348 9.74 -28.66 -2.52
N LYS A 349 10.71 -28.17 -3.29
CA LYS A 349 11.55 -27.00 -2.94
C LYS A 349 10.77 -25.70 -2.73
N ASN A 350 9.52 -25.63 -3.20
CA ASN A 350 8.65 -24.48 -3.01
C ASN A 350 7.93 -24.49 -1.65
N HIS A 351 7.99 -25.59 -0.88
CA HIS A 351 7.42 -25.62 0.47
C HIS A 351 8.06 -24.63 1.41
N ARG A 352 7.22 -23.97 2.17
CA ARG A 352 7.57 -22.94 3.17
C ARG A 352 6.93 -23.29 4.50
N LEU A 353 7.43 -22.71 5.57
CA LEU A 353 6.88 -22.95 6.92
C LEU A 353 5.37 -22.68 7.05
N HIS A 354 4.83 -21.75 6.24
CA HIS A 354 3.38 -21.44 6.26
C HIS A 354 2.52 -22.54 5.61
N ASP A 355 3.13 -23.39 4.79
CA ASP A 355 2.40 -24.45 4.06
C ASP A 355 1.90 -25.56 4.98
N GLY A 356 2.48 -25.70 6.19
CA GLY A 356 1.92 -26.56 7.23
C GLY A 356 0.48 -26.19 7.63
N ARG A 357 0.18 -24.89 7.67
CA ARG A 357 -1.18 -24.40 7.91
C ARG A 357 -2.10 -24.58 6.69
N VAL A 358 -1.54 -24.50 5.48
CA VAL A 358 -2.28 -24.81 4.25
C VAL A 358 -2.61 -26.28 4.19
N GLN A 359 -1.67 -27.14 4.60
CA GLN A 359 -1.90 -28.58 4.72
C GLN A 359 -3.04 -28.89 5.71
N PHE A 360 -3.04 -28.29 6.90
CA PHE A 360 -4.15 -28.41 7.83
C PHE A 360 -5.51 -28.10 7.17
N ALA A 361 -5.61 -26.93 6.52
CA ALA A 361 -6.85 -26.52 5.87
C ALA A 361 -7.28 -27.48 4.75
N THR A 362 -6.30 -28.04 3.99
CA THR A 362 -6.54 -29.00 2.91
C THR A 362 -7.02 -30.34 3.47
N MET A 363 -6.36 -30.86 4.51
CA MET A 363 -6.74 -32.09 5.20
C MET A 363 -8.13 -31.96 5.83
N ALA A 364 -8.39 -30.85 6.53
CA ALA A 364 -9.68 -30.56 7.14
C ALA A 364 -10.81 -30.56 6.09
N LYS A 365 -10.55 -29.95 4.92
CA LYS A 365 -11.53 -29.95 3.82
C LYS A 365 -11.74 -31.34 3.23
N LYS A 366 -10.67 -32.12 3.04
CA LYS A 366 -10.75 -33.53 2.58
C LYS A 366 -11.52 -34.42 3.58
N SER A 367 -11.39 -34.13 4.88
CA SER A 367 -12.03 -34.89 5.98
C SER A 367 -13.41 -34.36 6.38
N GLU A 368 -13.98 -33.48 5.57
CA GLU A 368 -15.32 -32.90 5.78
C GLU A 368 -15.50 -32.24 7.17
N VAL A 369 -14.43 -31.58 7.66
CA VAL A 369 -14.51 -30.75 8.86
C VAL A 369 -15.47 -29.60 8.58
N ASP A 370 -16.36 -29.34 9.55
CA ASP A 370 -17.31 -28.23 9.44
C ASP A 370 -16.60 -26.90 9.14
N GLN A 371 -17.16 -26.11 8.22
CA GLN A 371 -16.51 -24.88 7.75
C GLN A 371 -16.40 -23.81 8.84
N TYR A 372 -17.38 -23.75 9.76
CA TYR A 372 -17.34 -22.82 10.88
C TYR A 372 -16.29 -23.24 11.91
N ALA A 373 -16.19 -24.56 12.21
CA ALA A 373 -15.12 -25.10 13.05
C ALA A 373 -13.73 -24.78 12.47
N LEU A 374 -13.55 -25.00 11.17
CA LEU A 374 -12.31 -24.70 10.45
C LEU A 374 -11.94 -23.22 10.54
N LYS A 375 -12.90 -22.29 10.34
CA LYS A 375 -12.69 -20.85 10.48
C LYS A 375 -12.28 -20.49 11.93
N LYS A 376 -12.93 -21.07 12.93
CA LYS A 376 -12.62 -20.86 14.36
C LYS A 376 -11.21 -21.33 14.72
N ILE A 377 -10.85 -22.55 14.34
CA ILE A 377 -9.51 -23.11 14.58
C ILE A 377 -8.44 -22.28 13.89
N LEU A 378 -8.65 -21.91 12.65
CA LEU A 378 -7.71 -21.06 11.91
C LEU A 378 -7.68 -19.59 12.40
N GLY A 379 -8.70 -19.12 13.11
CA GLY A 379 -8.83 -17.71 13.48
C GLY A 379 -9.02 -16.80 12.28
N HIS A 380 -9.84 -17.25 11.33
CA HIS A 380 -10.29 -16.44 10.20
C HIS A 380 -11.43 -15.51 10.59
N TYR A 381 -11.60 -14.43 9.83
CA TYR A 381 -12.74 -13.57 9.99
C TYR A 381 -14.02 -14.34 9.57
N ILE A 382 -15.09 -14.14 10.35
CA ILE A 382 -16.39 -14.76 10.12
C ILE A 382 -17.32 -13.66 9.68
N ASP A 383 -17.78 -13.75 8.41
CA ASP A 383 -18.68 -12.76 7.80
C ASP A 383 -20.13 -12.98 8.21
N ASP A 384 -20.53 -14.24 8.41
CA ASP A 384 -21.89 -14.58 8.78
C ASP A 384 -22.22 -14.09 10.19
N ILE A 385 -23.30 -13.30 10.30
CA ILE A 385 -23.75 -12.70 11.56
C ILE A 385 -24.22 -13.78 12.53
N THR A 386 -24.85 -14.84 12.05
CA THR A 386 -25.35 -15.94 12.88
C THR A 386 -24.20 -16.70 13.49
N GLU A 387 -23.22 -17.11 12.66
CA GLU A 387 -22.00 -17.78 13.11
C GLU A 387 -21.19 -16.91 14.09
N LYS A 388 -21.16 -15.61 13.88
CA LYS A 388 -20.36 -14.69 14.68
C LYS A 388 -20.92 -14.38 16.05
N TYR A 389 -22.24 -14.19 16.16
CA TYR A 389 -22.86 -13.68 17.39
C TYR A 389 -23.75 -14.70 18.11
N TYR A 390 -24.41 -15.58 17.38
CA TYR A 390 -25.41 -16.48 17.95
C TYR A 390 -24.90 -17.90 18.17
N ILE A 391 -23.98 -18.40 17.33
CA ILE A 391 -23.42 -19.74 17.49
C ILE A 391 -22.16 -19.64 18.35
N LYS A 392 -22.20 -20.31 19.51
CA LYS A 392 -21.03 -20.47 20.38
C LYS A 392 -20.70 -21.96 20.43
N PRO A 393 -19.74 -22.42 19.57
CA PRO A 393 -19.35 -23.82 19.58
C PRO A 393 -18.71 -24.15 20.92
N ASP A 394 -19.11 -25.29 21.48
CA ASP A 394 -18.43 -25.85 22.64
C ASP A 394 -17.09 -26.49 22.20
N MET A 395 -16.24 -26.77 23.20
CA MET A 395 -14.92 -27.34 22.93
C MET A 395 -15.00 -28.80 22.48
N ASP A 396 -16.01 -29.52 22.91
CA ASP A 396 -16.18 -30.94 22.60
C ASP A 396 -16.58 -31.11 21.13
N TRP A 397 -17.42 -30.20 20.61
CA TRP A 397 -17.73 -30.16 19.21
C TRP A 397 -16.48 -29.83 18.37
N LEU A 398 -15.71 -28.81 18.75
CA LEU A 398 -14.47 -28.47 18.03
C LEU A 398 -13.45 -29.62 18.05
N ARG A 399 -13.40 -30.39 19.16
CA ARG A 399 -12.56 -31.58 19.29
C ARG A 399 -13.03 -32.67 18.35
N THR A 400 -14.32 -32.91 18.29
CA THR A 400 -14.91 -33.88 17.36
C THR A 400 -14.59 -33.51 15.92
N GLU A 401 -14.68 -32.23 15.58
CA GLU A 401 -14.40 -31.77 14.24
C GLU A 401 -12.92 -31.92 13.85
N ILE A 402 -11.98 -31.54 14.74
CA ILE A 402 -10.55 -31.66 14.40
C ILE A 402 -10.09 -33.12 14.30
N GLU A 403 -10.65 -34.04 15.09
CA GLU A 403 -10.32 -35.47 15.08
C GLU A 403 -10.79 -36.19 13.77
N LYS A 404 -11.64 -35.58 12.94
CA LYS A 404 -11.95 -36.09 11.61
C LYS A 404 -10.73 -36.13 10.69
N ILE A 405 -9.71 -35.32 10.96
CA ILE A 405 -8.48 -35.26 10.15
C ILE A 405 -7.67 -36.52 10.37
N LYS A 406 -7.53 -37.32 9.33
CA LYS A 406 -6.84 -38.62 9.38
C LYS A 406 -5.34 -38.47 9.20
#